data_83524e388301a24fe04101d59b4a6e03
#
_entry.id   83524e388301a24fe04101d59b4a6e03
#
_cell.length_a   1.000
_cell.length_b   1.000
_cell.length_c   1.000
_cell.angle_alpha   90.00
_cell.angle_beta   90.00
_cell.angle_gamma   90.00
#
_symmetry.space_group_name_H-M   'P 1'
#
loop_
_entity.id
_entity.type
_entity.pdbx_description
1 polymer ?
#
loop_
_entity_poly.entity_id
_entity_poly.type
_entity_poly.pdbx_seq_one_letter_code
_entity_poly.pdbx_strand_id
1 'polypeptide(L)'
;ALFTQLATGLEFVADRRIGRPLGTFDKPRPDLAEGIASGRALANITLSLKALRDLALRLDPDSAKTQAAFDHAIGLSETLNDPLLDHITDPQAWLKLEILQQAIRATRDTAIAEIGPALGVELGFNSQDGD
;
A
#
# COMPACT_ATOMS: atom_id res chain seq x y z
N ALA A 1 6.99 -17.45 -3.69
CA ALA A 1 5.58 -17.13 -3.89
C ALA A 1 5.05 -16.14 -2.86
N LEU A 2 5.27 -16.38 -1.55
CA LEU A 2 4.74 -15.47 -0.52
C LEU A 2 5.43 -14.11 -0.56
N PHE A 3 6.72 -14.09 -0.82
CA PHE A 3 7.45 -12.82 -0.94
C PHE A 3 6.95 -12.02 -2.14
N THR A 4 6.72 -12.69 -3.27
CA THR A 4 6.14 -12.05 -4.45
C THR A 4 4.75 -11.51 -4.14
N GLN A 5 3.92 -12.26 -3.41
CA GLN A 5 2.59 -11.80 -3.00
C GLN A 5 2.66 -10.55 -2.12
N LEU A 6 3.66 -10.45 -1.25
CA LEU A 6 3.87 -9.26 -0.44
C LEU A 6 4.14 -8.04 -1.33
N ALA A 7 5.10 -8.15 -2.24
CA ALA A 7 5.48 -7.04 -3.11
C ALA A 7 4.34 -6.64 -4.04
N THR A 8 3.71 -7.61 -4.71
CA THR A 8 2.61 -7.32 -5.65
C THR A 8 1.36 -6.85 -4.94
N GLY A 9 1.12 -7.33 -3.71
CA GLY A 9 0.00 -6.84 -2.90
C GLY A 9 0.14 -5.36 -2.56
N LEU A 10 1.34 -4.93 -2.19
CA LEU A 10 1.60 -3.52 -1.92
C LEU A 10 1.46 -2.68 -3.19
N GLU A 11 1.96 -3.16 -4.32
CA GLU A 11 1.77 -2.49 -5.61
C GLU A 11 0.28 -2.36 -5.97
N PHE A 12 -0.50 -3.42 -5.74
CA PHE A 12 -1.93 -3.40 -6.01
C PHE A 12 -2.64 -2.30 -5.21
N VAL A 13 -2.33 -2.20 -3.91
CA VAL A 13 -2.96 -1.17 -3.07
C VAL A 13 -2.56 0.22 -3.57
N ALA A 14 -1.27 0.45 -3.84
CA ALA A 14 -0.79 1.76 -4.27
C ALA A 14 -1.32 2.16 -5.64
N ASP A 15 -1.31 1.24 -6.60
CA ASP A 15 -1.60 1.56 -8.00
C ASP A 15 -3.09 1.44 -8.34
N ARG A 16 -3.76 0.43 -7.77
CA ARG A 16 -5.16 0.15 -8.11
C ARG A 16 -6.13 0.77 -7.12
N ARG A 17 -5.96 0.51 -5.83
CA ARG A 17 -6.90 1.01 -4.84
C ARG A 17 -6.76 2.51 -4.60
N ILE A 18 -5.56 3.06 -4.71
CA ILE A 18 -5.30 4.48 -4.52
C ILE A 18 -5.07 5.18 -5.85
N GLY A 19 -4.20 4.65 -6.69
CA GLY A 19 -3.79 5.33 -7.93
C GLY A 19 -4.94 5.60 -8.88
N ARG A 20 -5.89 4.68 -8.99
CA ARG A 20 -7.03 4.86 -9.90
C ARG A 20 -7.94 6.00 -9.47
N PRO A 21 -8.44 6.04 -8.22
CA PRO A 21 -9.24 7.20 -7.80
C PRO A 21 -8.43 8.49 -7.72
N LEU A 22 -7.13 8.39 -7.40
CA LEU A 22 -6.27 9.57 -7.31
C LEU A 22 -6.15 10.27 -8.66
N GLY A 23 -6.03 9.51 -9.75
CA GLY A 23 -5.86 10.06 -11.09
C GLY A 23 -4.66 10.99 -11.15
N THR A 24 -4.89 12.22 -11.63
CA THR A 24 -3.89 13.28 -11.60
C THR A 24 -4.39 14.41 -10.71
N PHE A 25 -3.47 15.30 -10.31
CA PHE A 25 -3.85 16.45 -9.49
C PHE A 25 -4.98 17.27 -10.13
N ASP A 26 -4.93 17.41 -11.47
CA ASP A 26 -5.93 18.20 -12.21
C ASP A 26 -7.22 17.42 -12.47
N LYS A 27 -7.16 16.09 -12.45
CA LYS A 27 -8.31 15.23 -12.76
C LYS A 27 -8.38 14.05 -11.81
N PRO A 28 -8.74 14.27 -10.54
CA PRO A 28 -8.99 13.15 -9.64
C PRO A 28 -10.22 12.35 -10.11
N ARG A 29 -10.21 11.05 -9.83
CA ARG A 29 -11.26 10.13 -10.27
C ARG A 29 -11.84 9.36 -9.09
N PRO A 30 -12.54 10.04 -8.18
CA PRO A 30 -13.14 9.36 -7.02
C PRO A 30 -14.16 8.29 -7.42
N ASP A 31 -14.74 8.40 -8.62
CA ASP A 31 -15.65 7.39 -9.16
C ASP A 31 -14.98 6.03 -9.39
N LEU A 32 -13.65 5.98 -9.45
CA LEU A 32 -12.90 4.73 -9.63
C LEU A 32 -12.48 4.06 -8.32
N ALA A 33 -12.82 4.62 -7.17
CA ALA A 33 -12.49 4.01 -5.88
C ALA A 33 -13.28 2.72 -5.69
N GLU A 34 -12.56 1.64 -5.35
CA GLU A 34 -13.20 0.37 -5.05
C GLU A 34 -13.92 0.44 -3.71
N GLY A 35 -15.07 -0.22 -3.60
CA GLY A 35 -15.82 -0.26 -2.35
C GLY A 35 -16.71 0.95 -2.11
N ILE A 36 -16.93 1.81 -3.12
CA ILE A 36 -17.82 2.97 -2.98
C ILE A 36 -19.21 2.53 -2.54
N ALA A 37 -19.77 1.53 -3.20
CA ALA A 37 -21.13 1.07 -2.94
C ALA A 37 -21.32 0.56 -1.51
N SER A 38 -20.28 0.00 -0.90
CA SER A 38 -20.33 -0.50 0.48
C SER A 38 -19.81 0.51 1.49
N GLY A 39 -19.33 1.66 1.06
CA GLY A 39 -18.73 2.66 1.94
C GLY A 39 -17.38 2.26 2.52
N ARG A 40 -16.67 1.34 1.89
CA ARG A 40 -15.47 0.70 2.46
C ARG A 40 -14.18 1.00 1.72
N ALA A 41 -14.17 2.00 0.84
CA ALA A 41 -12.98 2.27 0.02
C ALA A 41 -11.71 2.44 0.87
N LEU A 42 -11.74 3.31 1.87
CA LEU A 42 -10.59 3.54 2.76
C LEU A 42 -10.37 2.35 3.71
N ALA A 43 -11.44 1.77 4.26
CA ALA A 43 -11.31 0.63 5.16
C ALA A 43 -10.63 -0.56 4.46
N ASN A 44 -10.93 -0.79 3.19
CA ASN A 44 -10.30 -1.87 2.42
C ASN A 44 -8.80 -1.65 2.25
N ILE A 45 -8.37 -0.40 2.08
CA ILE A 45 -6.93 -0.07 2.02
C ILE A 45 -6.27 -0.41 3.35
N THR A 46 -6.83 0.06 4.45
CA THR A 46 -6.28 -0.17 5.79
C THR A 46 -6.20 -1.65 6.12
N LEU A 47 -7.27 -2.41 5.85
CA LEU A 47 -7.30 -3.85 6.10
C LEU A 47 -6.28 -4.59 5.23
N SER A 48 -6.12 -4.19 3.98
CA SER A 48 -5.11 -4.78 3.09
C SER A 48 -3.70 -4.55 3.62
N LEU A 49 -3.42 -3.34 4.10
CA LEU A 49 -2.09 -3.03 4.68
C LEU A 49 -1.83 -3.88 5.92
N LYS A 50 -2.81 -4.05 6.79
CA LYS A 50 -2.67 -4.87 7.99
C LYS A 50 -2.42 -6.34 7.64
N ALA A 51 -3.12 -6.87 6.64
CA ALA A 51 -2.91 -8.24 6.19
C ALA A 51 -1.53 -8.44 5.58
N LEU A 52 -1.06 -7.49 4.79
CA LEU A 52 0.28 -7.55 4.20
C LEU A 52 1.38 -7.42 5.26
N ARG A 53 1.13 -6.61 6.30
CA ARG A 53 2.05 -6.52 7.44
C ARG A 53 2.19 -7.85 8.15
N ASP A 54 1.08 -8.55 8.37
CA ASP A 54 1.10 -9.89 8.99
C ASP A 54 1.89 -10.87 8.11
N LEU A 55 1.72 -10.80 6.80
CA LEU A 55 2.48 -11.62 5.87
C LEU A 55 3.98 -11.35 5.98
N ALA A 56 4.37 -10.06 6.05
CA ALA A 56 5.77 -9.68 6.18
C ALA A 56 6.38 -10.24 7.47
N LEU A 57 5.64 -10.19 8.59
CA LEU A 57 6.09 -10.76 9.87
C LEU A 57 6.29 -12.26 9.80
N ARG A 58 5.43 -12.96 9.05
CA ARG A 58 5.58 -14.41 8.87
C ARG A 58 6.79 -14.76 8.04
N LEU A 59 7.09 -13.94 7.03
CA LEU A 59 8.25 -14.15 6.16
C LEU A 59 9.55 -13.85 6.88
N ASP A 60 9.57 -12.79 7.68
CA ASP A 60 10.75 -12.38 8.42
C ASP A 60 10.32 -11.70 9.73
N PRO A 61 10.32 -12.44 10.85
CA PRO A 61 9.93 -11.87 12.14
C PRO A 61 10.84 -10.73 12.61
N ASP A 62 12.05 -10.63 12.06
CA ASP A 62 13.04 -9.62 12.44
C ASP A 62 13.02 -8.40 11.49
N SER A 63 12.00 -8.27 10.66
CA SER A 63 11.89 -7.19 9.67
C SER A 63 11.45 -5.87 10.31
N ALA A 64 12.27 -5.32 11.19
CA ALA A 64 11.93 -4.12 11.97
C ALA A 64 11.68 -2.89 11.08
N LYS A 65 12.49 -2.70 10.04
CA LYS A 65 12.33 -1.57 9.13
C LYS A 65 11.03 -1.67 8.34
N THR A 66 10.70 -2.86 7.87
CA THR A 66 9.46 -3.11 7.15
C THR A 66 8.26 -2.89 8.06
N GLN A 67 8.32 -3.38 9.31
CA GLN A 67 7.24 -3.16 10.25
C GLN A 67 7.02 -1.68 10.54
N ALA A 68 8.09 -0.90 10.71
CA ALA A 68 7.99 0.53 10.91
C ALA A 68 7.36 1.23 9.69
N ALA A 69 7.72 0.81 8.49
CA ALA A 69 7.14 1.37 7.27
C ALA A 69 5.63 1.07 7.18
N PHE A 70 5.22 -0.17 7.49
CA PHE A 70 3.80 -0.53 7.56
C PHE A 70 3.06 0.29 8.60
N ASP A 71 3.62 0.43 9.79
CA ASP A 71 2.98 1.21 10.87
C ASP A 71 2.75 2.65 10.45
N HIS A 72 3.71 3.25 9.75
CA HIS A 72 3.56 4.60 9.23
C HIS A 72 2.44 4.68 8.19
N ALA A 73 2.42 3.79 7.21
CA ALA A 73 1.38 3.78 6.17
C ALA A 73 -0.01 3.52 6.75
N ILE A 74 -0.12 2.56 7.67
CA ILE A 74 -1.39 2.25 8.34
C ILE A 74 -1.88 3.47 9.12
N GLY A 75 -0.98 4.11 9.87
CA GLY A 75 -1.32 5.33 10.62
C GLY A 75 -1.84 6.43 9.72
N LEU A 76 -1.20 6.66 8.58
CA LEU A 76 -1.68 7.64 7.59
C LEU A 76 -3.07 7.26 7.07
N SER A 77 -3.32 5.99 6.78
CA SER A 77 -4.63 5.56 6.29
C SER A 77 -5.73 5.77 7.33
N GLU A 78 -5.40 5.53 8.59
CA GLU A 78 -6.38 5.65 9.68
C GLU A 78 -6.71 7.10 10.00
N THR A 79 -5.82 8.04 9.70
CA THR A 79 -6.05 9.47 9.95
C THR A 79 -6.60 10.22 8.74
N LEU A 80 -6.75 9.56 7.60
CA LEU A 80 -7.18 10.22 6.37
C LEU A 80 -8.60 10.78 6.46
N ASN A 81 -9.48 10.07 7.14
CA ASN A 81 -10.87 10.48 7.42
C ASN A 81 -11.67 10.79 6.15
N ASP A 82 -11.50 9.97 5.12
CA ASP A 82 -12.23 10.07 3.86
C ASP A 82 -12.68 8.67 3.42
N PRO A 83 -13.73 8.14 4.06
CA PRO A 83 -14.11 6.72 3.90
C PRO A 83 -14.37 6.28 2.46
N LEU A 84 -14.90 7.17 1.63
CA LEU A 84 -15.23 6.85 0.25
C LEU A 84 -14.17 7.31 -0.74
N LEU A 85 -13.14 8.01 -0.27
CA LEU A 85 -12.12 8.64 -1.12
C LEU A 85 -12.75 9.60 -2.13
N ASP A 86 -13.83 10.26 -1.74
CA ASP A 86 -14.58 11.15 -2.63
C ASP A 86 -14.32 12.64 -2.39
N HIS A 87 -13.53 13.00 -1.37
CA HIS A 87 -13.13 14.38 -1.12
C HIS A 87 -11.86 14.77 -1.88
N ILE A 88 -11.32 13.90 -2.69
CA ILE A 88 -10.04 14.12 -3.40
C ILE A 88 -10.13 15.14 -4.52
N THR A 89 -11.32 15.68 -4.79
CA THR A 89 -11.46 16.88 -5.62
C THR A 89 -10.93 18.14 -4.88
N ASP A 90 -10.85 18.09 -3.55
CA ASP A 90 -10.17 19.09 -2.75
C ASP A 90 -8.65 18.84 -2.83
N PRO A 91 -7.85 19.85 -3.23
CA PRO A 91 -6.39 19.67 -3.37
C PRO A 91 -5.69 19.14 -2.13
N GLN A 92 -6.11 19.56 -0.94
CA GLN A 92 -5.49 19.06 0.30
C GLN A 92 -5.80 17.57 0.55
N ALA A 93 -7.04 17.15 0.28
CA ALA A 93 -7.41 15.75 0.41
C ALA A 93 -6.67 14.89 -0.61
N TRP A 94 -6.51 15.40 -1.83
CA TRP A 94 -5.75 14.72 -2.88
C TRP A 94 -4.30 14.51 -2.45
N LEU A 95 -3.66 15.55 -1.91
CA LEU A 95 -2.26 15.46 -1.46
C LEU A 95 -2.11 14.47 -0.32
N LYS A 96 -3.04 14.42 0.61
CA LYS A 96 -2.99 13.46 1.71
C LYS A 96 -3.07 12.03 1.20
N LEU A 97 -3.90 11.77 0.20
CA LEU A 97 -3.99 10.45 -0.40
C LEU A 97 -2.72 10.10 -1.17
N GLU A 98 -2.12 11.07 -1.88
CA GLU A 98 -0.84 10.85 -2.55
C GLU A 98 0.27 10.53 -1.55
N ILE A 99 0.30 11.21 -0.41
CA ILE A 99 1.28 10.91 0.65
C ILE A 99 1.14 9.47 1.12
N LEU A 100 -0.09 8.99 1.30
CA LEU A 100 -0.35 7.61 1.65
C LEU A 100 0.16 6.66 0.55
N GLN A 101 -0.09 6.98 -0.72
CA GLN A 101 0.40 6.17 -1.83
C GLN A 101 1.93 6.05 -1.81
N GLN A 102 2.62 7.18 -1.59
CA GLN A 102 4.08 7.18 -1.53
C GLN A 102 4.60 6.38 -0.34
N ALA A 103 3.91 6.45 0.80
CA ALA A 103 4.28 5.67 1.98
C ALA A 103 4.14 4.16 1.71
N ILE A 104 3.12 3.75 0.96
CA ILE A 104 2.92 2.34 0.60
C ILE A 104 4.02 1.88 -0.36
N ARG A 105 4.39 2.70 -1.34
CA ARG A 105 5.51 2.40 -2.24
C ARG A 105 6.82 2.29 -1.49
N ALA A 106 7.06 3.19 -0.54
CA ALA A 106 8.24 3.13 0.31
C ALA A 106 8.27 1.85 1.16
N THR A 107 7.11 1.41 1.64
CA THR A 107 6.98 0.15 2.38
C THR A 107 7.36 -1.03 1.49
N ARG A 108 6.91 -1.04 0.24
CA ARG A 108 7.30 -2.07 -0.72
C ARG A 108 8.81 -2.11 -0.92
N ASP A 109 9.41 -0.95 -1.15
CA ASP A 109 10.86 -0.88 -1.39
C ASP A 109 11.64 -1.33 -0.17
N THR A 110 11.20 -0.93 1.03
CA THR A 110 11.81 -1.35 2.28
C THR A 110 11.69 -2.86 2.49
N ALA A 111 10.52 -3.44 2.20
CA ALA A 111 10.31 -4.88 2.34
C ALA A 111 11.22 -5.66 1.38
N ILE A 112 11.35 -5.21 0.15
CA ILE A 112 12.22 -5.86 -0.83
C ILE A 112 13.67 -5.82 -0.35
N ALA A 113 14.12 -4.66 0.14
CA ALA A 113 15.51 -4.48 0.57
C ALA A 113 15.84 -5.23 1.88
N GLU A 114 14.86 -5.36 2.78
CA GLU A 114 15.09 -6.00 4.09
C GLU A 114 14.78 -7.50 4.09
N ILE A 115 13.63 -7.87 3.56
CA ILE A 115 13.15 -9.26 3.62
C ILE A 115 13.75 -10.10 2.49
N GLY A 116 13.92 -9.52 1.31
CA GLY A 116 14.48 -10.25 0.16
C GLY A 116 15.80 -10.93 0.48
N PRO A 117 16.84 -10.19 0.92
CA PRO A 117 18.10 -10.81 1.31
C PRO A 117 17.98 -11.80 2.46
N ALA A 118 17.13 -11.53 3.45
CA ALA A 118 16.92 -12.44 4.58
C ALA A 118 16.38 -13.80 4.13
N LEU A 119 15.63 -13.84 3.03
CA LEU A 119 15.12 -15.08 2.45
C LEU A 119 16.03 -15.66 1.37
N GLY A 120 17.18 -15.02 1.09
CA GLY A 120 18.08 -15.44 0.03
C GLY A 120 17.61 -15.06 -1.36
N VAL A 121 16.68 -14.10 -1.47
CA VAL A 121 16.18 -13.60 -2.76
C VAL A 121 17.07 -12.46 -3.22
N GLU A 122 17.51 -12.49 -4.49
CA GLU A 122 18.34 -11.42 -5.03
C GLU A 122 17.51 -10.15 -5.24
N LEU A 123 18.15 -9.01 -4.96
CA LEU A 123 17.57 -7.72 -5.33
C LEU A 123 17.45 -7.68 -6.86
N GLY A 124 16.37 -7.11 -7.34
CA GLY A 124 16.11 -7.06 -8.77
C GLY A 124 15.47 -8.31 -9.34
N PHE A 125 15.13 -9.28 -8.49
CA PHE A 125 14.37 -10.43 -8.96
C PHE A 125 13.05 -9.95 -9.57
N ASN A 126 12.47 -10.75 -10.45
CA ASN A 126 11.12 -10.48 -10.95
C ASN A 126 10.14 -11.54 -10.39
N SER A 127 8.85 -11.30 -10.58
CA SER A 127 7.81 -12.17 -10.03
C SER A 127 7.86 -13.59 -10.58
N GLN A 128 8.55 -13.82 -11.68
CA GLN A 128 8.69 -15.16 -12.29
C GLN A 128 9.75 -16.00 -11.60
N ASP A 129 10.71 -15.34 -10.96
CA ASP A 129 11.81 -16.06 -10.31
C ASP A 129 11.36 -16.71 -9.01
N GLY A 130 10.27 -16.24 -8.45
CA GLY A 130 9.73 -16.78 -7.24
C GLY A 130 10.63 -16.63 -6.04
N ASP A 131 10.33 -17.35 -5.02
CA ASP A 131 11.03 -17.30 -3.74
C ASP A 131 11.06 -18.69 -3.12
#